data_2571beb4dee4d711b96d3689fdd30e08
#
_entry.id   2571beb4dee4d711b96d3689fdd30e08
#
_cell.length_a   1.000
_cell.length_b   1.000
_cell.length_c   1.000
_cell.angle_alpha   90.00
_cell.angle_beta   90.00
_cell.angle_gamma   90.00
#
_symmetry.space_group_name_H-M   'P 1'
#
loop_
_entity.id
_entity.type
_entity.pdbx_description
1 polymer ?
#
loop_
_entity_poly.entity_id
_entity_poly.type
_entity_poly.pdbx_seq_one_letter_code
_entity_poly.pdbx_strand_id
1 'polypeptide(L)'
;MKRDHVIFDLIAEEQHRQETGIELIASENFVSPQVMEAAGSVLTNKYAEGLPGKRYYGGCEVVDEVEEIAIERAKQLFNAEWVNVQPHSGAQANAAVFLALLKPGDAILGFDLSHGGHLTHGSPVNFSGKYFKPHFYGVERETGLIDYKQLETVARKEKPKVIICGASAYSREWDYAFIRKVADEIGALVLADISHPSGLIARGLLDDPLPHCHVVSTTTHKTLRGPRGGMIMMGKDFENPFGLTTPKGEIRMMSSVLDGAVFPGTQGGPLEHIIAAKAIAFGEALSESYMKYILQVKKNAAAMANALVQRDYQIISGGTDNHLMLLDLRNKNITGKVAEAVLGQAGITVNKNM
;
A
#
# COMPACT_ATOMS: atom_id res chain seq x y z
N MET A 1 25.76 -23.22 17.85
CA MET A 1 26.06 -21.81 18.21
C MET A 1 25.32 -21.45 19.50
N LYS A 2 25.87 -20.59 20.35
CA LYS A 2 25.16 -20.07 21.51
C LYS A 2 24.06 -19.09 21.04
N ARG A 3 22.93 -19.06 21.76
CA ARG A 3 21.85 -18.11 21.52
C ARG A 3 22.38 -16.67 21.68
N ASP A 4 22.05 -15.78 20.78
CA ASP A 4 22.37 -14.37 20.88
C ASP A 4 21.37 -13.68 21.84
N HIS A 5 21.71 -13.67 23.12
CA HIS A 5 20.85 -13.12 24.17
C HIS A 5 20.59 -11.63 23.96
N VAL A 6 21.57 -10.86 23.46
CA VAL A 6 21.41 -9.41 23.27
C VAL A 6 20.23 -9.08 22.36
N ILE A 7 20.14 -9.75 21.21
CA ILE A 7 19.04 -9.51 20.26
C ILE A 7 17.72 -10.10 20.78
N PHE A 8 17.75 -11.29 21.37
CA PHE A 8 16.52 -11.92 21.85
C PHE A 8 15.92 -11.22 23.07
N ASP A 9 16.74 -10.59 23.92
CA ASP A 9 16.27 -9.77 25.04
C ASP A 9 15.60 -8.49 24.52
N LEU A 10 16.16 -7.82 23.51
CA LEU A 10 15.53 -6.67 22.84
C LEU A 10 14.20 -7.03 22.14
N ILE A 11 14.11 -8.23 21.54
CA ILE A 11 12.85 -8.73 20.97
C ILE A 11 11.81 -8.91 22.08
N ALA A 12 12.19 -9.42 23.23
CA ALA A 12 11.28 -9.58 24.36
C ALA A 12 10.83 -8.23 24.95
N GLU A 13 11.72 -7.23 25.00
CA GLU A 13 11.37 -5.87 25.39
C GLU A 13 10.37 -5.24 24.42
N GLU A 14 10.57 -5.38 23.10
CA GLU A 14 9.62 -4.89 22.11
C GLU A 14 8.28 -5.62 22.19
N GLN A 15 8.28 -6.94 22.42
CA GLN A 15 7.04 -7.67 22.67
C GLN A 15 6.29 -7.11 23.87
N HIS A 16 6.99 -6.87 24.98
CA HIS A 16 6.39 -6.27 26.17
C HIS A 16 5.82 -4.87 25.89
N ARG A 17 6.54 -4.03 25.12
CA ARG A 17 6.06 -2.72 24.70
C ARG A 17 4.75 -2.82 23.91
N GLN A 18 4.68 -3.76 22.96
CA GLN A 18 3.47 -3.98 22.14
C GLN A 18 2.29 -4.50 22.97
N GLU A 19 2.54 -5.37 23.97
CA GLU A 19 1.49 -5.94 24.84
C GLU A 19 0.94 -4.93 25.86
N THR A 20 1.73 -3.95 26.28
CA THR A 20 1.38 -2.99 27.34
C THR A 20 1.02 -1.60 26.83
N GLY A 21 1.39 -1.27 25.59
CA GLY A 21 1.13 0.02 24.97
C GLY A 21 -0.21 0.06 24.20
N ILE A 22 -0.65 1.27 23.89
CA ILE A 22 -1.76 1.53 22.96
C ILE A 22 -1.16 2.00 21.64
N GLU A 23 -1.25 1.16 20.61
CA GLU A 23 -0.71 1.46 19.27
C GLU A 23 -1.78 2.13 18.41
N LEU A 24 -1.54 3.39 18.03
CA LEU A 24 -2.43 4.20 17.18
C LEU A 24 -1.74 4.72 15.91
N ILE A 25 -0.55 4.23 15.57
CA ILE A 25 0.04 4.48 14.25
C ILE A 25 -0.78 3.71 13.21
N ALA A 26 -1.44 4.44 12.31
CA ALA A 26 -2.42 3.88 11.37
C ALA A 26 -1.83 2.84 10.38
N SER A 27 -0.50 2.81 10.23
CA SER A 27 0.22 1.85 9.40
C SER A 27 0.70 0.60 10.14
N GLU A 28 0.47 0.49 11.45
CA GLU A 28 0.87 -0.67 12.25
C GLU A 28 -0.32 -1.60 12.54
N ASN A 29 -0.02 -2.88 12.71
CA ASN A 29 -1.00 -3.90 13.03
C ASN A 29 -0.30 -5.12 13.65
N PHE A 30 -1.08 -5.99 14.29
CA PHE A 30 -0.60 -7.21 14.92
C PHE A 30 -1.00 -8.42 14.06
N VAL A 31 -0.01 -9.08 13.48
CA VAL A 31 -0.22 -10.29 12.68
C VAL A 31 -0.55 -11.50 13.55
N SER A 32 -1.14 -12.54 12.96
CA SER A 32 -1.39 -13.79 13.66
C SER A 32 -0.08 -14.56 13.95
N PRO A 33 -0.07 -15.46 14.97
CA PRO A 33 1.06 -16.35 15.20
C PRO A 33 1.47 -17.16 13.97
N GLN A 34 0.51 -17.61 13.14
CA GLN A 34 0.77 -18.38 11.92
C GLN A 34 1.55 -17.54 10.88
N VAL A 35 1.23 -16.26 10.74
CA VAL A 35 1.97 -15.35 9.85
C VAL A 35 3.42 -15.19 10.32
N MET A 36 3.66 -15.06 11.63
CA MET A 36 5.01 -14.97 12.20
C MET A 36 5.78 -16.28 12.03
N GLU A 37 5.12 -17.43 12.25
CA GLU A 37 5.73 -18.76 12.08
C GLU A 37 6.18 -18.98 10.63
N ALA A 38 5.34 -18.65 9.64
CA ALA A 38 5.70 -18.73 8.24
C ALA A 38 6.86 -17.80 7.87
N ALA A 39 6.85 -16.57 8.37
CA ALA A 39 7.92 -15.60 8.15
C ALA A 39 9.27 -16.04 8.75
N GLY A 40 9.26 -16.84 9.81
CA GLY A 40 10.46 -17.45 10.43
C GLY A 40 10.80 -18.85 9.93
N SER A 41 10.20 -19.33 8.84
CA SER A 41 10.31 -20.70 8.36
C SER A 41 11.59 -20.95 7.56
N VAL A 42 11.85 -22.23 7.25
CA VAL A 42 12.97 -22.69 6.42
C VAL A 42 12.93 -22.17 4.98
N LEU A 43 11.79 -21.62 4.53
CA LEU A 43 11.67 -21.01 3.22
C LEU A 43 12.61 -19.80 3.04
N THR A 44 13.12 -19.22 4.13
CA THR A 44 14.17 -18.19 4.09
C THR A 44 15.46 -18.66 3.42
N ASN A 45 15.70 -19.97 3.35
CA ASN A 45 16.91 -20.56 2.78
C ASN A 45 16.82 -20.74 1.26
N LYS A 46 15.61 -20.61 0.68
CA LYS A 46 15.41 -20.93 -0.75
C LYS A 46 15.63 -19.71 -1.64
N TYR A 47 16.43 -19.91 -2.69
CA TYR A 47 16.64 -18.94 -3.75
C TYR A 47 15.82 -19.32 -4.99
N ALA A 48 14.89 -18.46 -5.43
CA ALA A 48 13.88 -18.81 -6.44
C ALA A 48 13.64 -17.66 -7.44
N GLU A 49 14.71 -17.11 -8.05
CA GLU A 49 14.57 -16.11 -9.12
C GLU A 49 13.69 -16.60 -10.26
N GLY A 50 12.83 -15.72 -10.77
CA GLY A 50 11.84 -16.02 -11.78
C GLY A 50 10.42 -16.02 -11.21
N LEU A 51 9.51 -16.62 -11.94
CA LEU A 51 8.09 -16.79 -11.58
C LEU A 51 7.77 -18.27 -11.41
N PRO A 52 6.66 -18.66 -10.76
CA PRO A 52 6.21 -20.05 -10.68
C PRO A 52 6.24 -20.73 -12.04
N GLY A 53 6.82 -21.93 -12.10
CA GLY A 53 7.00 -22.70 -13.34
C GLY A 53 8.03 -22.14 -14.33
N LYS A 54 8.66 -21.00 -14.03
CA LYS A 54 9.65 -20.31 -14.88
C LYS A 54 10.84 -19.81 -14.05
N ARG A 55 11.38 -20.66 -13.19
CA ARG A 55 12.52 -20.34 -12.31
C ARG A 55 13.86 -20.49 -13.01
N TYR A 56 14.83 -19.71 -12.55
CA TYR A 56 16.23 -19.84 -13.00
C TYR A 56 17.01 -20.89 -12.20
N TYR A 57 16.43 -21.41 -11.11
CA TYR A 57 17.05 -22.41 -10.21
C TYR A 57 16.17 -23.65 -10.11
N GLY A 58 16.81 -24.81 -9.86
CA GLY A 58 16.11 -26.06 -9.55
C GLY A 58 15.60 -26.12 -8.10
N GLY A 59 14.78 -27.11 -7.78
CA GLY A 59 14.25 -27.36 -6.45
C GLY A 59 13.24 -26.30 -6.01
N CYS A 60 12.46 -25.77 -6.95
CA CYS A 60 11.46 -24.71 -6.68
C CYS A 60 10.03 -25.23 -6.63
N GLU A 61 9.81 -26.52 -6.78
CA GLU A 61 8.50 -27.15 -6.91
C GLU A 61 7.58 -26.77 -5.72
N VAL A 62 8.11 -26.80 -4.50
CA VAL A 62 7.35 -26.47 -3.29
C VAL A 62 7.08 -24.96 -3.17
N VAL A 63 8.08 -24.13 -3.48
CA VAL A 63 7.90 -22.66 -3.40
C VAL A 63 7.03 -22.14 -4.53
N ASP A 64 6.97 -22.81 -5.67
CA ASP A 64 6.03 -22.52 -6.74
C ASP A 64 4.60 -22.70 -6.25
N GLU A 65 4.28 -23.80 -5.58
CA GLU A 65 2.95 -24.02 -4.98
C GLU A 65 2.62 -22.96 -3.93
N VAL A 66 3.58 -22.57 -3.09
CA VAL A 66 3.41 -21.53 -2.08
C VAL A 66 3.07 -20.18 -2.73
N GLU A 67 3.80 -19.79 -3.76
CA GLU A 67 3.59 -18.53 -4.47
C GLU A 67 2.27 -18.54 -5.25
N GLU A 68 1.93 -19.64 -5.91
CA GLU A 68 0.65 -19.82 -6.60
C GLU A 68 -0.54 -19.69 -5.65
N ILE A 69 -0.46 -20.29 -4.45
CA ILE A 69 -1.50 -20.15 -3.42
C ILE A 69 -1.63 -18.68 -2.97
N ALA A 70 -0.51 -17.96 -2.81
CA ALA A 70 -0.54 -16.55 -2.45
C ALA A 70 -1.22 -15.71 -3.55
N ILE A 71 -0.87 -15.95 -4.82
CA ILE A 71 -1.46 -15.28 -5.99
C ILE A 71 -2.96 -15.55 -6.05
N GLU A 72 -3.40 -16.80 -5.98
CA GLU A 72 -4.81 -17.17 -6.10
C GLU A 72 -5.66 -16.62 -4.95
N ARG A 73 -5.14 -16.65 -3.72
CA ARG A 73 -5.83 -16.04 -2.57
C ARG A 73 -5.94 -14.52 -2.69
N ALA A 74 -4.91 -13.85 -3.21
CA ALA A 74 -4.93 -12.42 -3.45
C ALA A 74 -5.94 -12.07 -4.57
N LYS A 75 -5.97 -12.82 -5.67
CA LYS A 75 -6.97 -12.69 -6.74
C LYS A 75 -8.39 -12.83 -6.18
N GLN A 76 -8.64 -13.87 -5.40
CA GLN A 76 -9.96 -14.09 -4.78
C GLN A 76 -10.33 -12.95 -3.83
N LEU A 77 -9.38 -12.48 -3.02
CA LEU A 77 -9.60 -11.46 -2.01
C LEU A 77 -9.97 -10.10 -2.60
N PHE A 78 -9.33 -9.72 -3.71
CA PHE A 78 -9.50 -8.42 -4.37
C PHE A 78 -10.30 -8.50 -5.68
N ASN A 79 -10.77 -9.68 -6.09
CA ASN A 79 -11.38 -9.90 -7.39
C ASN A 79 -10.49 -9.41 -8.56
N ALA A 80 -9.19 -9.65 -8.45
CA ALA A 80 -8.19 -9.24 -9.45
C ALA A 80 -7.96 -10.35 -10.49
N GLU A 81 -7.78 -9.96 -11.75
CA GLU A 81 -7.42 -10.91 -12.83
C GLU A 81 -5.95 -11.30 -12.76
N TRP A 82 -5.08 -10.34 -12.42
CA TRP A 82 -3.66 -10.57 -12.30
C TRP A 82 -3.08 -9.99 -11.00
N VAL A 83 -2.15 -10.72 -10.38
CA VAL A 83 -1.45 -10.33 -9.14
C VAL A 83 0.01 -10.77 -9.21
N ASN A 84 0.92 -9.90 -8.77
CA ASN A 84 2.30 -10.24 -8.47
C ASN A 84 2.56 -10.01 -6.97
N VAL A 85 2.91 -11.08 -6.25
CA VAL A 85 3.12 -11.07 -4.78
C VAL A 85 4.58 -10.91 -4.37
N GLN A 86 5.51 -10.82 -5.33
CA GLN A 86 6.96 -10.78 -5.08
C GLN A 86 7.49 -9.43 -4.52
N PRO A 87 6.87 -8.25 -4.72
CA PRO A 87 7.43 -7.01 -4.18
C PRO A 87 7.72 -7.11 -2.68
N HIS A 88 8.97 -6.75 -2.30
CA HIS A 88 9.45 -6.82 -0.91
C HIS A 88 8.80 -5.77 -0.02
N SER A 89 8.29 -4.69 -0.60
CA SER A 89 7.61 -3.59 0.09
C SER A 89 6.68 -2.84 -0.86
N GLY A 90 5.79 -2.00 -0.33
CA GLY A 90 4.98 -1.08 -1.15
C GLY A 90 5.83 -0.11 -1.97
N ALA A 91 6.95 0.37 -1.42
CA ALA A 91 7.87 1.25 -2.14
C ALA A 91 8.50 0.54 -3.35
N GLN A 92 8.85 -0.74 -3.23
CA GLN A 92 9.37 -1.54 -4.36
C GLN A 92 8.27 -1.93 -5.35
N ALA A 93 7.04 -2.17 -4.89
CA ALA A 93 5.89 -2.33 -5.77
C ALA A 93 5.70 -1.08 -6.65
N ASN A 94 5.67 0.12 -6.05
CA ASN A 94 5.57 1.37 -6.80
C ASN A 94 6.77 1.60 -7.72
N ALA A 95 7.99 1.24 -7.29
CA ALA A 95 9.19 1.35 -8.12
C ALA A 95 9.11 0.45 -9.36
N ALA A 96 8.63 -0.78 -9.22
CA ALA A 96 8.42 -1.69 -10.33
C ALA A 96 7.33 -1.18 -11.29
N VAL A 97 6.23 -0.66 -10.76
CA VAL A 97 5.18 -0.02 -11.59
C VAL A 97 5.76 1.16 -12.37
N PHE A 98 6.54 2.03 -11.73
CA PHE A 98 7.15 3.18 -12.44
C PHE A 98 8.18 2.74 -13.47
N LEU A 99 8.98 1.71 -13.20
CA LEU A 99 9.90 1.14 -14.19
C LEU A 99 9.14 0.58 -15.41
N ALA A 100 7.97 -0.02 -15.19
CA ALA A 100 7.14 -0.57 -16.26
C ALA A 100 6.49 0.52 -17.12
N LEU A 101 6.04 1.62 -16.49
CA LEU A 101 5.19 2.62 -17.13
C LEU A 101 5.91 3.88 -17.61
N LEU A 102 7.11 4.17 -17.09
CA LEU A 102 7.74 5.48 -17.21
C LEU A 102 9.19 5.39 -17.70
N LYS A 103 9.64 6.47 -18.31
CA LYS A 103 11.06 6.74 -18.59
C LYS A 103 11.54 7.89 -17.69
N PRO A 104 12.85 7.96 -17.37
CA PRO A 104 13.41 9.11 -16.66
C PRO A 104 13.00 10.43 -17.31
N GLY A 105 12.50 11.38 -16.49
CA GLY A 105 12.00 12.68 -16.95
C GLY A 105 10.52 12.72 -17.33
N ASP A 106 9.81 11.59 -17.40
CA ASP A 106 8.37 11.60 -17.63
C ASP A 106 7.62 12.29 -16.48
N ALA A 107 6.55 13.01 -16.84
CA ALA A 107 5.70 13.68 -15.85
C ALA A 107 4.80 12.69 -15.13
N ILE A 108 4.69 12.85 -13.81
CA ILE A 108 3.77 12.14 -12.93
C ILE A 108 2.93 13.14 -12.15
N LEU A 109 1.71 12.77 -11.79
CA LEU A 109 0.83 13.57 -10.93
C LEU A 109 0.47 12.75 -9.70
N GLY A 110 0.97 13.18 -8.53
CA GLY A 110 0.77 12.48 -7.26
C GLY A 110 0.02 13.34 -6.23
N PHE A 111 -0.48 12.68 -5.17
CA PHE A 111 -1.03 13.38 -4.02
C PHE A 111 0.08 13.98 -3.18
N ASP A 112 -0.04 15.26 -2.83
CA ASP A 112 1.02 16.02 -2.15
C ASP A 112 1.37 15.40 -0.79
N LEU A 113 2.66 15.25 -0.52
CA LEU A 113 3.16 14.70 0.74
C LEU A 113 2.70 15.50 1.95
N SER A 114 2.67 16.84 1.85
CA SER A 114 2.21 17.74 2.91
C SER A 114 0.71 17.64 3.18
N HIS A 115 -0.06 17.08 2.25
CA HIS A 115 -1.49 16.83 2.37
C HIS A 115 -1.82 15.36 2.68
N GLY A 116 -0.81 14.55 2.97
CA GLY A 116 -0.97 13.14 3.35
C GLY A 116 -0.57 12.12 2.29
N GLY A 117 0.08 12.54 1.20
CA GLY A 117 0.63 11.66 0.17
C GLY A 117 1.73 10.74 0.72
N HIS A 118 2.18 9.79 -0.11
CA HIS A 118 3.30 8.93 0.23
C HIS A 118 4.59 9.43 -0.44
N LEU A 119 5.75 9.14 0.17
CA LEU A 119 7.07 9.51 -0.38
C LEU A 119 7.25 9.07 -1.84
N THR A 120 6.79 7.88 -2.20
CA THR A 120 6.89 7.34 -3.56
C THR A 120 5.97 7.99 -4.58
N HIS A 121 5.12 8.95 -4.19
CA HIS A 121 4.23 9.67 -5.09
C HIS A 121 4.86 10.93 -5.69
N GLY A 122 6.19 11.01 -5.76
CA GLY A 122 6.91 12.12 -6.39
C GLY A 122 7.67 13.02 -5.42
N SER A 123 7.80 12.65 -4.13
CA SER A 123 8.56 13.45 -3.17
C SER A 123 10.00 13.67 -3.62
N PRO A 124 10.56 14.90 -3.54
CA PRO A 124 11.91 15.22 -4.02
C PRO A 124 13.02 14.47 -3.28
N VAL A 125 12.75 13.93 -2.09
CA VAL A 125 13.73 13.10 -1.36
C VAL A 125 13.66 11.63 -1.76
N ASN A 126 12.62 11.22 -2.48
CA ASN A 126 12.43 9.85 -2.96
C ASN A 126 12.92 9.69 -4.40
N PHE A 127 13.22 8.43 -4.81
CA PHE A 127 13.62 8.15 -6.19
C PHE A 127 12.60 8.67 -7.21
N SER A 128 11.29 8.59 -6.91
CA SER A 128 10.23 9.03 -7.79
C SER A 128 10.30 10.52 -8.12
N GLY A 129 10.66 11.37 -7.15
CA GLY A 129 10.89 12.80 -7.39
C GLY A 129 12.24 13.14 -7.98
N LYS A 130 13.20 12.19 -7.97
CA LYS A 130 14.54 12.38 -8.56
C LYS A 130 14.63 11.93 -10.01
N TYR A 131 13.90 10.88 -10.38
CA TYR A 131 13.94 10.33 -11.74
C TYR A 131 12.85 10.87 -12.64
N PHE A 132 11.68 11.28 -12.07
CA PHE A 132 10.53 11.75 -12.82
C PHE A 132 10.29 13.24 -12.57
N LYS A 133 9.41 13.86 -13.36
CA LYS A 133 8.97 15.24 -13.19
C LYS A 133 7.64 15.25 -12.41
N PRO A 134 7.66 15.40 -11.08
CA PRO A 134 6.46 15.32 -10.27
C PRO A 134 5.64 16.60 -10.33
N HIS A 135 4.34 16.45 -10.44
CA HIS A 135 3.33 17.46 -10.20
C HIS A 135 2.41 16.96 -9.11
N PHE A 136 1.71 17.86 -8.41
CA PHE A 136 0.95 17.51 -7.24
C PHE A 136 -0.46 18.10 -7.28
N TYR A 137 -1.40 17.37 -6.68
CA TYR A 137 -2.70 17.85 -6.25
C TYR A 137 -2.84 17.58 -4.75
N GLY A 138 -3.79 18.26 -4.09
CA GLY A 138 -3.91 18.19 -2.65
C GLY A 138 -5.35 18.18 -2.19
N VAL A 139 -5.57 18.74 -1.00
CA VAL A 139 -6.89 18.93 -0.40
C VAL A 139 -7.29 20.41 -0.42
N GLU A 140 -8.58 20.67 -0.47
CA GLU A 140 -9.15 21.98 -0.22
C GLU A 140 -8.89 22.39 1.23
N ARG A 141 -8.46 23.63 1.42
CA ARG A 141 -8.07 24.14 2.73
C ARG A 141 -9.23 24.17 3.75
N GLU A 142 -10.41 24.48 3.28
CA GLU A 142 -11.61 24.67 4.11
C GLU A 142 -12.22 23.33 4.53
N THR A 143 -12.22 22.35 3.64
CA THR A 143 -12.90 21.07 3.84
C THR A 143 -11.96 19.94 4.27
N GLY A 144 -10.67 20.01 3.90
CA GLY A 144 -9.72 18.91 4.03
C GLY A 144 -10.03 17.74 3.10
N LEU A 145 -10.91 17.90 2.12
CA LEU A 145 -11.26 16.92 1.11
C LEU A 145 -10.37 17.10 -0.12
N ILE A 146 -10.18 16.02 -0.90
CA ILE A 146 -9.38 16.07 -2.14
C ILE A 146 -9.94 17.15 -3.08
N ASP A 147 -9.07 18.03 -3.56
CA ASP A 147 -9.39 19.01 -4.61
C ASP A 147 -9.33 18.35 -6.00
N TYR A 148 -10.43 17.71 -6.38
CA TYR A 148 -10.57 17.09 -7.69
C TYR A 148 -10.50 18.09 -8.84
N LYS A 149 -10.87 19.36 -8.62
CA LYS A 149 -10.75 20.42 -9.62
C LYS A 149 -9.30 20.81 -9.85
N GLN A 150 -8.49 20.86 -8.79
CA GLN A 150 -7.04 21.04 -8.90
C GLN A 150 -6.41 19.87 -9.65
N LEU A 151 -6.77 18.62 -9.30
CA LEU A 151 -6.29 17.41 -9.98
C LEU A 151 -6.54 17.50 -11.48
N GLU A 152 -7.78 17.77 -11.90
CA GLU A 152 -8.17 17.89 -13.32
C GLU A 152 -7.39 19.01 -14.01
N THR A 153 -7.27 20.18 -13.38
CA THR A 153 -6.56 21.35 -13.94
C THR A 153 -5.09 21.03 -14.16
N VAL A 154 -4.41 20.45 -13.18
CA VAL A 154 -3.00 20.09 -13.28
C VAL A 154 -2.80 18.97 -14.29
N ALA A 155 -3.66 17.94 -14.29
CA ALA A 155 -3.58 16.84 -15.24
C ALA A 155 -3.69 17.31 -16.69
N ARG A 156 -4.66 18.16 -17.01
CA ARG A 156 -4.83 18.72 -18.37
C ARG A 156 -3.69 19.60 -18.81
N LYS A 157 -3.11 20.38 -17.87
CA LYS A 157 -2.00 21.30 -18.14
C LYS A 157 -0.68 20.54 -18.34
N GLU A 158 -0.32 19.66 -17.42
CA GLU A 158 0.99 19.02 -17.36
C GLU A 158 1.06 17.69 -18.10
N LYS A 159 -0.09 17.11 -18.45
CA LYS A 159 -0.25 15.84 -19.21
C LYS A 159 0.66 14.72 -18.68
N PRO A 160 0.55 14.35 -17.38
CA PRO A 160 1.36 13.31 -16.80
C PRO A 160 1.11 11.96 -17.51
N LYS A 161 2.12 11.10 -17.51
CA LYS A 161 1.98 9.71 -18.00
C LYS A 161 1.23 8.82 -17.01
N VAL A 162 1.36 9.12 -15.71
CA VAL A 162 0.70 8.39 -14.64
C VAL A 162 0.09 9.39 -13.65
N ILE A 163 -1.18 9.17 -13.31
CA ILE A 163 -1.85 9.79 -12.18
C ILE A 163 -1.84 8.78 -11.03
N ILE A 164 -1.33 9.18 -9.86
CA ILE A 164 -1.22 8.34 -8.68
C ILE A 164 -2.28 8.79 -7.68
N CYS A 165 -3.17 7.90 -7.28
CA CYS A 165 -4.13 8.11 -6.21
C CYS A 165 -3.84 7.17 -5.03
N GLY A 166 -4.14 7.65 -3.82
CA GLY A 166 -3.81 6.97 -2.58
C GLY A 166 -3.04 7.89 -1.63
N ALA A 167 -3.11 7.60 -0.35
CA ALA A 167 -2.52 8.43 0.68
C ALA A 167 -2.05 7.61 1.89
N SER A 168 -1.06 8.16 2.60
CA SER A 168 -0.65 7.67 3.92
C SER A 168 -1.52 8.26 5.04
N ALA A 169 -2.11 9.43 4.82
CA ALA A 169 -2.82 10.19 5.84
C ALA A 169 -4.03 10.93 5.25
N TYR A 170 -5.00 10.17 4.74
CA TYR A 170 -6.28 10.69 4.26
C TYR A 170 -7.42 9.80 4.74
N SER A 171 -8.41 10.38 5.40
CA SER A 171 -9.44 9.65 6.13
C SER A 171 -10.75 9.42 5.38
N ARG A 172 -10.85 9.90 4.13
CA ARG A 172 -12.07 9.80 3.32
C ARG A 172 -11.88 8.89 2.13
N GLU A 173 -12.98 8.54 1.46
CA GLU A 173 -12.97 7.75 0.24
C GLU A 173 -12.44 8.54 -0.97
N TRP A 174 -12.07 7.83 -2.01
CA TRP A 174 -11.53 8.35 -3.27
C TRP A 174 -12.55 8.15 -4.39
N ASP A 175 -12.75 9.16 -5.24
CA ASP A 175 -13.51 9.02 -6.48
C ASP A 175 -12.58 8.49 -7.60
N TYR A 176 -12.37 7.18 -7.60
CA TYR A 176 -11.53 6.52 -8.61
C TYR A 176 -12.11 6.66 -10.03
N ALA A 177 -13.44 6.70 -10.17
CA ALA A 177 -14.10 6.87 -11.44
C ALA A 177 -13.83 8.25 -12.05
N PHE A 178 -13.87 9.31 -11.25
CA PHE A 178 -13.49 10.65 -11.68
C PHE A 178 -12.03 10.72 -12.12
N ILE A 179 -11.11 10.15 -11.33
CA ILE A 179 -9.68 10.14 -11.64
C ILE A 179 -9.43 9.39 -12.96
N ARG A 180 -10.09 8.24 -13.14
CA ARG A 180 -10.01 7.47 -14.38
C ARG A 180 -10.50 8.28 -15.59
N LYS A 181 -11.63 8.95 -15.49
CA LYS A 181 -12.15 9.81 -16.54
C LYS A 181 -11.14 10.89 -16.95
N VAL A 182 -10.55 11.59 -15.98
CA VAL A 182 -9.53 12.61 -16.25
C VAL A 182 -8.30 12.00 -16.92
N ALA A 183 -7.85 10.82 -16.48
CA ALA A 183 -6.71 10.12 -17.05
C ALA A 183 -6.97 9.73 -18.52
N ASP A 184 -8.13 9.17 -18.81
CA ASP A 184 -8.52 8.76 -20.18
C ASP A 184 -8.53 9.96 -21.15
N GLU A 185 -9.01 11.14 -20.71
CA GLU A 185 -9.03 12.36 -21.52
C GLU A 185 -7.65 12.85 -21.96
N ILE A 186 -6.60 12.54 -21.18
CA ILE A 186 -5.22 12.99 -21.46
C ILE A 186 -4.29 11.85 -21.89
N GLY A 187 -4.80 10.61 -21.96
CA GLY A 187 -4.04 9.40 -22.30
C GLY A 187 -3.05 8.97 -21.21
N ALA A 188 -3.37 9.24 -19.93
CA ALA A 188 -2.57 8.82 -18.78
C ALA A 188 -3.04 7.46 -18.24
N LEU A 189 -2.12 6.75 -17.57
CA LEU A 189 -2.48 5.57 -16.77
C LEU A 189 -2.77 6.00 -15.32
N VAL A 190 -3.57 5.20 -14.60
CA VAL A 190 -3.88 5.43 -13.18
C VAL A 190 -3.25 4.32 -12.35
N LEU A 191 -2.42 4.71 -11.37
CA LEU A 191 -1.93 3.85 -10.29
C LEU A 191 -2.67 4.20 -9.00
N ALA A 192 -3.39 3.22 -8.42
CA ALA A 192 -3.93 3.36 -7.07
C ALA A 192 -3.01 2.67 -6.04
N ASP A 193 -2.44 3.44 -5.12
CA ASP A 193 -1.74 2.91 -3.95
C ASP A 193 -2.71 2.82 -2.77
N ILE A 194 -3.26 1.63 -2.55
CA ILE A 194 -4.25 1.36 -1.51
C ILE A 194 -3.64 0.81 -0.22
N SER A 195 -2.36 1.03 0.01
CA SER A 195 -1.62 0.44 1.13
C SER A 195 -2.28 0.61 2.49
N HIS A 196 -2.88 1.76 2.77
CA HIS A 196 -3.54 2.01 4.05
C HIS A 196 -4.90 1.32 4.17
N PRO A 197 -5.86 1.52 3.24
CA PRO A 197 -7.22 0.98 3.35
C PRO A 197 -7.39 -0.44 2.79
N SER A 198 -6.32 -1.11 2.33
CA SER A 198 -6.42 -2.37 1.56
C SER A 198 -7.26 -3.45 2.23
N GLY A 199 -7.20 -3.60 3.56
CA GLY A 199 -8.02 -4.57 4.28
C GLY A 199 -9.51 -4.22 4.30
N LEU A 200 -9.85 -2.94 4.28
CA LEU A 200 -11.23 -2.44 4.19
C LEU A 200 -11.78 -2.64 2.76
N ILE A 201 -10.99 -2.29 1.75
CA ILE A 201 -11.33 -2.48 0.33
C ILE A 201 -11.53 -3.97 0.02
N ALA A 202 -10.61 -4.82 0.46
CA ALA A 202 -10.68 -6.27 0.28
C ALA A 202 -11.97 -6.91 0.81
N ARG A 203 -12.65 -6.26 1.75
CA ARG A 203 -13.92 -6.74 2.34
C ARG A 203 -15.14 -5.89 1.95
N GLY A 204 -15.01 -5.05 0.92
CA GLY A 204 -16.11 -4.25 0.40
C GLY A 204 -16.64 -3.18 1.37
N LEU A 205 -15.78 -2.70 2.29
CA LEU A 205 -16.13 -1.65 3.24
C LEU A 205 -15.74 -0.25 2.77
N LEU A 206 -15.01 -0.16 1.65
CA LEU A 206 -14.64 1.06 0.92
C LEU A 206 -14.69 0.76 -0.59
N ASP A 207 -14.72 1.82 -1.39
CA ASP A 207 -14.79 1.73 -2.85
C ASP A 207 -13.59 0.99 -3.43
N ASP A 208 -13.86 0.13 -4.41
CA ASP A 208 -12.86 -0.71 -5.09
C ASP A 208 -12.20 0.06 -6.25
N PRO A 209 -10.88 0.25 -6.25
CA PRO A 209 -10.16 0.88 -7.35
C PRO A 209 -10.00 0.00 -8.59
N LEU A 210 -10.08 -1.33 -8.46
CA LEU A 210 -9.75 -2.26 -9.55
C LEU A 210 -10.60 -2.08 -10.83
N PRO A 211 -11.89 -1.75 -10.76
CA PRO A 211 -12.68 -1.45 -11.96
C PRO A 211 -12.26 -0.15 -12.67
N HIS A 212 -11.60 0.75 -11.98
CA HIS A 212 -11.30 2.10 -12.46
C HIS A 212 -9.83 2.35 -12.73
N CYS A 213 -8.93 1.74 -11.98
CA CYS A 213 -7.50 2.00 -12.07
C CYS A 213 -6.80 0.95 -12.94
N HIS A 214 -5.79 1.38 -13.69
CA HIS A 214 -5.04 0.49 -14.58
C HIS A 214 -4.16 -0.48 -13.81
N VAL A 215 -3.52 0.02 -12.74
CA VAL A 215 -2.66 -0.76 -11.84
C VAL A 215 -2.99 -0.38 -10.40
N VAL A 216 -3.02 -1.35 -9.53
CA VAL A 216 -3.20 -1.15 -8.08
C VAL A 216 -2.01 -1.73 -7.35
N SER A 217 -1.42 -0.96 -6.46
CA SER A 217 -0.37 -1.42 -5.55
C SER A 217 -0.84 -1.39 -4.10
N THR A 218 -0.28 -2.25 -3.27
CA THR A 218 -0.54 -2.23 -1.84
C THR A 218 0.62 -2.79 -1.03
N THR A 219 0.68 -2.41 0.23
CA THR A 219 1.41 -3.16 1.25
C THR A 219 0.52 -4.26 1.83
N THR A 220 1.13 -5.25 2.47
CA THR A 220 0.42 -6.38 3.06
C THR A 220 0.28 -6.30 4.59
N HIS A 221 0.94 -5.34 5.24
CA HIS A 221 1.13 -5.30 6.70
C HIS A 221 0.36 -4.22 7.45
N LYS A 222 -0.53 -3.47 6.78
CA LYS A 222 -1.34 -2.42 7.43
C LYS A 222 -2.72 -2.98 7.80
N THR A 223 -3.80 -2.41 7.30
CA THR A 223 -5.14 -2.95 7.57
C THR A 223 -5.33 -4.38 7.07
N LEU A 224 -4.57 -4.83 6.07
CA LEU A 224 -4.61 -6.20 5.58
C LEU A 224 -4.04 -7.24 6.58
N ARG A 225 -3.29 -6.78 7.60
CA ARG A 225 -2.84 -7.59 8.74
C ARG A 225 -1.92 -8.75 8.37
N GLY A 226 -1.13 -8.58 7.32
CA GLY A 226 -0.14 -9.57 6.87
C GLY A 226 1.31 -9.21 7.24
N PRO A 227 2.28 -9.97 6.72
CA PRO A 227 3.69 -9.67 6.92
C PRO A 227 4.08 -8.38 6.20
N ARG A 228 5.21 -7.78 6.57
CA ARG A 228 5.77 -6.64 5.83
C ARG A 228 6.16 -7.07 4.42
N GLY A 229 5.51 -6.45 3.44
CA GLY A 229 5.67 -6.76 2.03
C GLY A 229 4.82 -5.85 1.17
N GLY A 230 4.85 -6.06 -0.14
CA GLY A 230 3.99 -5.39 -1.10
C GLY A 230 3.42 -6.37 -2.13
N MET A 231 2.50 -5.92 -2.93
CA MET A 231 2.02 -6.61 -4.13
C MET A 231 1.49 -5.61 -5.16
N ILE A 232 1.39 -6.06 -6.40
CA ILE A 232 0.83 -5.32 -7.53
C ILE A 232 -0.31 -6.16 -8.10
N MET A 233 -1.38 -5.52 -8.52
CA MET A 233 -2.55 -6.20 -9.09
C MET A 233 -3.24 -5.36 -10.15
N MET A 234 -4.01 -6.03 -11.00
CA MET A 234 -4.88 -5.41 -12.00
C MET A 234 -6.25 -6.09 -11.98
N GLY A 235 -7.31 -5.29 -12.09
CA GLY A 235 -8.68 -5.79 -12.24
C GLY A 235 -8.92 -6.46 -13.58
N LYS A 236 -8.24 -5.97 -14.61
CA LYS A 236 -8.23 -6.56 -15.96
C LYS A 236 -6.86 -6.37 -16.59
N ASP A 237 -6.31 -7.42 -17.21
CA ASP A 237 -5.08 -7.31 -17.99
C ASP A 237 -5.36 -6.65 -19.36
N PHE A 238 -4.36 -5.98 -19.91
CA PHE A 238 -4.49 -5.25 -21.17
C PHE A 238 -3.17 -5.21 -21.95
N GLU A 239 -3.25 -4.97 -23.25
CA GLU A 239 -2.08 -4.77 -24.08
C GLU A 239 -1.31 -3.52 -23.64
N ASN A 240 0.02 -3.62 -23.51
CA ASN A 240 0.81 -2.46 -23.10
C ASN A 240 0.70 -1.32 -24.13
N PRO A 241 0.48 -0.07 -23.70
CA PRO A 241 0.31 1.06 -24.61
C PRO A 241 1.63 1.60 -25.19
N PHE A 242 2.76 0.95 -24.89
CA PHE A 242 4.10 1.40 -25.27
C PHE A 242 4.64 0.71 -26.53
N GLY A 243 3.87 -0.20 -27.13
CA GLY A 243 4.28 -0.98 -28.29
C GLY A 243 5.38 -2.00 -28.00
N LEU A 244 5.55 -2.41 -26.74
CA LEU A 244 6.51 -3.46 -26.38
C LEU A 244 6.04 -4.81 -26.91
N THR A 245 6.91 -5.51 -27.64
CA THR A 245 6.60 -6.80 -28.27
C THR A 245 7.41 -7.95 -27.67
N THR A 246 6.89 -9.17 -27.86
CA THR A 246 7.62 -10.41 -27.64
C THR A 246 8.65 -10.62 -28.76
N PRO A 247 9.62 -11.55 -28.61
CA PRO A 247 10.54 -11.91 -29.71
C PRO A 247 9.82 -12.40 -30.98
N LYS A 248 8.55 -12.80 -30.87
CA LYS A 248 7.72 -13.22 -32.00
C LYS A 248 6.95 -12.05 -32.67
N GLY A 249 7.10 -10.82 -32.15
CA GLY A 249 6.43 -9.63 -32.68
C GLY A 249 5.01 -9.40 -32.17
N GLU A 250 4.52 -10.19 -31.23
CA GLU A 250 3.20 -10.01 -30.58
C GLU A 250 3.29 -8.92 -29.51
N ILE A 251 2.25 -8.09 -29.35
CA ILE A 251 2.18 -7.07 -28.30
C ILE A 251 2.14 -7.78 -26.92
N ARG A 252 3.01 -7.37 -26.02
CA ARG A 252 3.04 -7.91 -24.67
C ARG A 252 1.86 -7.40 -23.84
N MET A 253 1.25 -8.30 -23.08
CA MET A 253 0.27 -7.93 -22.05
C MET A 253 0.95 -7.14 -20.93
N MET A 254 0.18 -6.24 -20.29
CA MET A 254 0.71 -5.37 -19.20
C MET A 254 1.19 -6.19 -18.00
N SER A 255 0.54 -7.29 -17.69
CA SER A 255 0.98 -8.28 -16.70
C SER A 255 2.43 -8.72 -16.93
N SER A 256 2.77 -9.10 -18.16
CA SER A 256 4.14 -9.51 -18.52
C SER A 256 5.16 -8.37 -18.42
N VAL A 257 4.75 -7.12 -18.64
CA VAL A 257 5.62 -5.95 -18.48
C VAL A 257 5.88 -5.69 -17.01
N LEU A 258 4.85 -5.74 -16.18
CA LEU A 258 4.94 -5.57 -14.72
C LEU A 258 5.74 -6.70 -14.06
N ASP A 259 5.53 -7.96 -14.46
CA ASP A 259 6.35 -9.09 -13.98
C ASP A 259 7.83 -8.87 -14.28
N GLY A 260 8.15 -8.46 -15.51
CA GLY A 260 9.52 -8.14 -15.90
C GLY A 260 10.11 -6.94 -15.15
N ALA A 261 9.29 -6.00 -14.73
CA ALA A 261 9.72 -4.85 -13.93
C ALA A 261 9.95 -5.22 -12.46
N VAL A 262 9.23 -6.20 -11.92
CA VAL A 262 9.51 -6.77 -10.60
C VAL A 262 10.79 -7.60 -10.67
N PHE A 263 10.80 -8.62 -11.51
CA PHE A 263 11.96 -9.47 -11.73
C PHE A 263 12.22 -9.64 -13.24
N PRO A 264 13.41 -9.37 -13.75
CA PRO A 264 14.63 -8.96 -13.03
C PRO A 264 14.78 -7.42 -12.85
N GLY A 265 13.73 -6.63 -13.13
CA GLY A 265 13.83 -5.18 -13.26
C GLY A 265 14.24 -4.44 -11.98
N THR A 266 13.63 -4.77 -10.84
CA THR A 266 13.87 -4.08 -9.56
C THR A 266 14.31 -5.00 -8.43
N GLN A 267 14.12 -6.32 -8.57
CA GLN A 267 14.43 -7.32 -7.55
C GLN A 267 15.19 -8.50 -8.15
N GLY A 268 15.88 -9.27 -7.29
CA GLY A 268 16.40 -10.60 -7.54
C GLY A 268 15.49 -11.66 -6.94
N GLY A 269 16.05 -12.60 -6.13
CA GLY A 269 15.29 -13.66 -5.50
C GLY A 269 14.15 -13.16 -4.62
N PRO A 270 12.94 -13.71 -4.77
CA PRO A 270 11.80 -13.38 -3.92
C PRO A 270 12.02 -13.89 -2.49
N LEU A 271 11.32 -13.28 -1.53
CA LEU A 271 11.34 -13.67 -0.12
C LEU A 271 10.26 -14.75 0.12
N GLU A 272 10.59 -16.01 -0.16
CA GLU A 272 9.61 -17.10 -0.15
C GLU A 272 8.94 -17.31 1.22
N HIS A 273 9.65 -17.10 2.34
CA HIS A 273 9.11 -17.11 3.69
C HIS A 273 8.08 -15.99 3.91
N ILE A 274 8.28 -14.83 3.29
CA ILE A 274 7.31 -13.71 3.34
C ILE A 274 6.13 -13.98 2.40
N ILE A 275 6.35 -14.61 1.24
CA ILE A 275 5.26 -15.00 0.34
C ILE A 275 4.37 -16.05 1.02
N ALA A 276 4.94 -17.03 1.72
CA ALA A 276 4.16 -17.97 2.54
C ALA A 276 3.35 -17.26 3.62
N ALA A 277 3.94 -16.30 4.31
CA ALA A 277 3.24 -15.48 5.30
C ALA A 277 2.13 -14.61 4.67
N LYS A 278 2.33 -14.09 3.45
CA LYS A 278 1.27 -13.42 2.66
C LYS A 278 0.14 -14.40 2.32
N ALA A 279 0.45 -15.61 1.87
CA ALA A 279 -0.54 -16.63 1.56
C ALA A 279 -1.45 -16.94 2.76
N ILE A 280 -0.86 -17.05 3.97
CA ILE A 280 -1.62 -17.25 5.21
C ILE A 280 -2.49 -16.03 5.50
N ALA A 281 -1.92 -14.82 5.48
CA ALA A 281 -2.65 -13.60 5.77
C ALA A 281 -3.83 -13.37 4.80
N PHE A 282 -3.68 -13.68 3.51
CA PHE A 282 -4.76 -13.58 2.54
C PHE A 282 -5.86 -14.62 2.81
N GLY A 283 -5.47 -15.86 3.22
CA GLY A 283 -6.42 -16.86 3.68
C GLY A 283 -7.20 -16.42 4.92
N GLU A 284 -6.54 -15.80 5.89
CA GLU A 284 -7.19 -15.19 7.05
C GLU A 284 -8.13 -14.05 6.63
N ALA A 285 -7.69 -13.18 5.72
CA ALA A 285 -8.47 -12.04 5.23
C ALA A 285 -9.75 -12.46 4.46
N LEU A 286 -9.78 -13.63 3.87
CA LEU A 286 -10.99 -14.23 3.25
C LEU A 286 -12.02 -14.72 4.27
N SER A 287 -11.63 -14.90 5.53
CA SER A 287 -12.49 -15.49 6.57
C SER A 287 -13.56 -14.54 7.10
N GLU A 288 -14.64 -15.11 7.66
CA GLU A 288 -15.68 -14.36 8.38
C GLU A 288 -15.14 -13.70 9.65
N SER A 289 -14.14 -14.28 10.30
CA SER A 289 -13.51 -13.69 11.49
C SER A 289 -12.79 -12.40 11.15
N TYR A 290 -12.11 -12.36 10.02
CA TYR A 290 -11.47 -11.13 9.54
C TYR A 290 -12.51 -10.07 9.14
N MET A 291 -13.61 -10.46 8.50
CA MET A 291 -14.70 -9.52 8.19
C MET A 291 -15.23 -8.84 9.47
N LYS A 292 -15.45 -9.60 10.54
CA LYS A 292 -15.86 -9.05 11.83
C LYS A 292 -14.82 -8.11 12.42
N TYR A 293 -13.54 -8.49 12.35
CA TYR A 293 -12.41 -7.69 12.82
C TYR A 293 -12.33 -6.35 12.08
N ILE A 294 -12.27 -6.37 10.75
CA ILE A 294 -12.04 -5.15 9.98
C ILE A 294 -13.24 -4.18 10.03
N LEU A 295 -14.45 -4.72 10.13
CA LEU A 295 -15.66 -3.93 10.39
C LEU A 295 -15.58 -3.25 11.78
N GLN A 296 -15.06 -3.97 12.80
CA GLN A 296 -14.87 -3.39 14.12
C GLN A 296 -13.81 -2.29 14.11
N VAL A 297 -12.72 -2.44 13.34
CA VAL A 297 -11.72 -1.39 13.13
C VAL A 297 -12.34 -0.11 12.60
N LYS A 298 -13.18 -0.21 11.55
CA LYS A 298 -13.90 0.95 10.98
C LYS A 298 -14.83 1.61 12.01
N LYS A 299 -15.58 0.80 12.78
CA LYS A 299 -16.46 1.29 13.85
C LYS A 299 -15.69 2.00 14.97
N ASN A 300 -14.56 1.43 15.39
CA ASN A 300 -13.71 2.02 16.42
C ASN A 300 -13.15 3.37 15.99
N ALA A 301 -12.67 3.49 14.76
CA ALA A 301 -12.19 4.75 14.21
C ALA A 301 -13.28 5.82 14.23
N ALA A 302 -14.48 5.50 13.75
CA ALA A 302 -15.61 6.41 13.77
C ALA A 302 -16.03 6.81 15.21
N ALA A 303 -16.08 5.85 16.14
CA ALA A 303 -16.41 6.12 17.53
C ALA A 303 -15.37 7.02 18.20
N MET A 304 -14.07 6.76 17.96
CA MET A 304 -12.99 7.61 18.50
C MET A 304 -13.03 9.01 17.92
N ALA A 305 -13.22 9.17 16.60
CA ALA A 305 -13.38 10.47 15.97
C ALA A 305 -14.53 11.27 16.59
N ASN A 306 -15.71 10.66 16.74
CA ASN A 306 -16.88 11.29 17.36
C ASN A 306 -16.62 11.70 18.82
N ALA A 307 -15.97 10.82 19.61
CA ALA A 307 -15.65 11.12 21.00
C ALA A 307 -14.65 12.27 21.15
N LEU A 308 -13.72 12.42 20.21
CA LEU A 308 -12.77 13.53 20.17
C LEU A 308 -13.46 14.84 19.79
N VAL A 309 -14.36 14.83 18.80
CA VAL A 309 -15.17 16.00 18.42
C VAL A 309 -16.01 16.48 19.60
N GLN A 310 -16.66 15.57 20.36
CA GLN A 310 -17.41 15.90 21.56
C GLN A 310 -16.56 16.55 22.67
N ARG A 311 -15.23 16.39 22.62
CA ARG A 311 -14.26 17.00 23.53
C ARG A 311 -13.56 18.21 22.93
N ASP A 312 -14.18 18.80 21.91
CA ASP A 312 -13.68 20.01 21.24
C ASP A 312 -12.30 19.79 20.58
N TYR A 313 -12.03 18.58 20.06
CA TYR A 313 -10.94 18.37 19.09
C TYR A 313 -11.48 18.50 17.67
N GLN A 314 -10.64 19.02 16.78
CA GLN A 314 -10.99 19.13 15.36
C GLN A 314 -10.41 17.94 14.58
N ILE A 315 -11.28 17.31 13.78
CA ILE A 315 -10.86 16.23 12.86
C ILE A 315 -10.79 16.83 11.46
N ILE A 316 -9.65 16.72 10.81
CA ILE A 316 -9.49 17.11 9.41
C ILE A 316 -10.49 16.34 8.56
N SER A 317 -11.09 16.99 7.58
CA SER A 317 -12.20 16.49 6.76
C SER A 317 -13.51 16.18 7.53
N GLY A 318 -13.63 16.60 8.78
CA GLY A 318 -14.83 16.45 9.60
C GLY A 318 -15.12 15.03 10.09
N GLY A 319 -14.20 14.06 9.90
CA GLY A 319 -14.41 12.68 10.35
C GLY A 319 -13.57 11.65 9.61
N THR A 320 -14.00 10.38 9.61
CA THR A 320 -13.33 9.29 8.93
C THR A 320 -14.30 8.28 8.33
N ASP A 321 -13.98 7.79 7.15
CA ASP A 321 -14.68 6.70 6.46
C ASP A 321 -13.90 5.38 6.57
N ASN A 322 -12.65 5.42 7.06
CA ASN A 322 -11.75 4.28 7.13
C ASN A 322 -11.20 4.01 8.54
N HIS A 323 -9.97 3.55 8.69
CA HIS A 323 -9.33 3.15 9.96
C HIS A 323 -8.52 4.26 10.63
N LEU A 324 -8.30 5.38 9.96
CA LEU A 324 -7.46 6.48 10.45
C LEU A 324 -8.23 7.80 10.56
N MET A 325 -7.72 8.71 11.36
CA MET A 325 -8.17 10.10 11.42
C MET A 325 -6.97 11.03 11.63
N LEU A 326 -7.15 12.28 11.26
CA LEU A 326 -6.16 13.34 11.46
C LEU A 326 -6.74 14.38 12.42
N LEU A 327 -6.02 14.65 13.52
CA LEU A 327 -6.41 15.67 14.48
C LEU A 327 -5.71 16.99 14.15
N ASP A 328 -6.49 18.04 14.06
CA ASP A 328 -5.97 19.41 14.07
C ASP A 328 -5.86 19.90 15.53
N LEU A 329 -4.63 20.14 15.96
CA LEU A 329 -4.35 20.54 17.35
C LEU A 329 -4.15 22.05 17.50
N ARG A 330 -4.37 22.84 16.44
CA ARG A 330 -4.20 24.31 16.49
C ARG A 330 -5.14 24.96 17.49
N ASN A 331 -6.38 24.47 17.61
CA ASN A 331 -7.34 24.97 18.61
C ASN A 331 -6.97 24.63 20.06
N LYS A 332 -6.01 23.74 20.29
CA LYS A 332 -5.45 23.38 21.60
C LYS A 332 -4.10 24.05 21.88
N ASN A 333 -3.57 24.82 20.93
CA ASN A 333 -2.24 25.45 21.01
C ASN A 333 -1.11 24.42 21.25
N ILE A 334 -1.24 23.22 20.70
CA ILE A 334 -0.28 22.12 20.83
C ILE A 334 0.21 21.73 19.45
N THR A 335 1.53 21.50 19.30
CA THR A 335 2.08 20.95 18.06
C THR A 335 1.99 19.43 18.05
N GLY A 336 1.91 18.83 16.85
CA GLY A 336 1.95 17.38 16.70
C GLY A 336 3.20 16.74 17.37
N LYS A 337 4.35 17.43 17.32
CA LYS A 337 5.59 16.98 17.99
C LYS A 337 5.44 16.89 19.51
N VAL A 338 4.80 17.86 20.14
CA VAL A 338 4.55 17.85 21.58
C VAL A 338 3.53 16.77 21.94
N ALA A 339 2.44 16.67 21.17
CA ALA A 339 1.42 15.65 21.38
C ALA A 339 2.00 14.23 21.29
N GLU A 340 2.78 13.93 20.25
CA GLU A 340 3.47 12.64 20.07
C GLU A 340 4.36 12.30 21.27
N ALA A 341 5.17 13.26 21.75
CA ALA A 341 6.09 13.03 22.86
C ALA A 341 5.35 12.78 24.20
N VAL A 342 4.28 13.53 24.47
CA VAL A 342 3.51 13.39 25.72
C VAL A 342 2.69 12.10 25.72
N LEU A 343 2.04 11.76 24.60
CA LEU A 343 1.31 10.51 24.46
C LEU A 343 2.25 9.30 24.59
N GLY A 344 3.45 9.36 24.00
CA GLY A 344 4.46 8.32 24.15
C GLY A 344 4.86 8.07 25.61
N GLN A 345 4.94 9.11 26.45
CA GLN A 345 5.18 8.96 27.90
C GLN A 345 4.02 8.25 28.61
N ALA A 346 2.83 8.33 28.08
CA ALA A 346 1.65 7.62 28.59
C ALA A 346 1.46 6.22 27.97
N GLY A 347 2.42 5.72 27.20
CA GLY A 347 2.33 4.42 26.52
C GLY A 347 1.38 4.43 25.32
N ILE A 348 1.07 5.60 24.76
CA ILE A 348 0.20 5.75 23.56
C ILE A 348 1.08 6.17 22.39
N THR A 349 1.24 5.28 21.42
CA THR A 349 2.07 5.51 20.24
C THR A 349 1.24 6.11 19.11
N VAL A 350 1.63 7.29 18.65
CA VAL A 350 1.01 8.00 17.51
C VAL A 350 2.10 8.52 16.60
N ASN A 351 1.75 8.92 15.36
CA ASN A 351 2.67 9.68 14.53
C ASN A 351 2.17 11.12 14.33
N LYS A 352 3.10 12.05 14.27
CA LYS A 352 2.85 13.42 13.84
C LYS A 352 2.91 13.51 12.33
N ASN A 353 2.03 14.31 11.76
CA ASN A 353 2.15 14.81 10.39
C ASN A 353 2.58 16.28 10.43
N MET A 354 3.24 16.72 9.37
CA MET A 354 3.71 18.11 9.26
C MET A 354 2.60 19.01 8.72
#